data_c7da6de95e3d9c519c1d29df0d80b892
#
_entry.id   c7da6de95e3d9c519c1d29df0d80b892
#
_cell.length_a   1.000
_cell.length_b   1.000
_cell.length_c   1.000
_cell.angle_alpha   90.00
_cell.angle_beta   90.00
_cell.angle_gamma   90.00
#
_symmetry.space_group_name_H-M   'P 1'
#
loop_
_entity.id
_entity.type
_entity.pdbx_description
1 polymer ?
#
loop_
_entity_poly.entity_id
_entity_poly.type
_entity_poly.pdbx_seq_one_letter_code
_entity_poly.pdbx_strand_id
1 'polypeptide(L)'
;MKVAIYANEREQSQQVKEQLMLKLQQEQIELNDQEPEIVLTIGGDGTVLHAVHHYLNQIEKVKFIGIHTGHLGYYTDWLPDELDEL
;
A
#
# COMPACT_ATOMS: atom_id res chain seq x y z
N MET A 1 -9.28 11.16 4.76
CA MET A 1 -8.82 10.27 3.67
C MET A 1 -8.85 8.82 4.16
N LYS A 2 -9.34 7.94 3.33
CA LYS A 2 -9.44 6.52 3.67
C LYS A 2 -8.39 5.74 2.90
N VAL A 3 -7.59 4.94 3.60
CA VAL A 3 -6.48 4.22 3.01
C VAL A 3 -6.58 2.74 3.37
N ALA A 4 -6.33 1.88 2.41
CA ALA A 4 -6.19 0.45 2.65
C ALA A 4 -4.76 0.04 2.35
N ILE A 5 -4.28 -0.98 3.05
CA ILE A 5 -2.95 -1.53 2.83
C ILE A 5 -3.11 -2.98 2.42
N TYR A 6 -2.55 -3.33 1.28
CA TYR A 6 -2.58 -4.68 0.75
C TYR A 6 -1.15 -5.18 0.62
N ALA A 7 -0.74 -6.07 1.49
CA ALA A 7 0.63 -6.55 1.55
C ALA A 7 0.67 -8.06 1.32
N ASN A 8 1.73 -8.54 0.65
CA ASN A 8 1.92 -9.97 0.54
C ASN A 8 2.40 -10.55 1.87
N GLU A 9 2.56 -11.86 1.94
CA GLU A 9 2.85 -12.56 3.19
C GLU A 9 4.32 -12.55 3.58
N ARG A 10 5.18 -11.97 2.76
CA ARG A 10 6.61 -11.93 3.06
C ARG A 10 6.88 -11.06 4.27
N GLU A 11 7.90 -11.47 5.04
CA GLU A 11 8.25 -10.77 6.26
C GLU A 11 8.57 -9.29 6.02
N GLN A 12 9.31 -8.98 4.97
CA GLN A 12 9.65 -7.60 4.65
C GLN A 12 8.40 -6.77 4.38
N SER A 13 7.44 -7.34 3.67
CA SER A 13 6.20 -6.65 3.38
C SER A 13 5.38 -6.40 4.63
N GLN A 14 5.35 -7.36 5.53
CA GLN A 14 4.62 -7.20 6.78
C GLN A 14 5.27 -6.16 7.68
N GLN A 15 6.59 -6.08 7.68
CA GLN A 15 7.30 -5.04 8.44
C GLN A 15 6.98 -3.65 7.91
N VAL A 16 7.00 -3.49 6.60
CA VAL A 16 6.65 -2.21 5.97
C VAL A 16 5.20 -1.85 6.26
N LYS A 17 4.32 -2.84 6.21
CA LYS A 17 2.91 -2.64 6.53
C LYS A 17 2.74 -2.08 7.95
N GLU A 18 3.45 -2.66 8.92
CA GLU A 18 3.37 -2.19 10.30
C GLU A 18 3.85 -0.74 10.43
N GLN A 19 4.95 -0.42 9.77
CA GLN A 19 5.48 0.94 9.78
C GLN A 19 4.49 1.93 9.16
N LEU A 20 3.88 1.52 8.05
CA LEU A 20 2.87 2.34 7.40
C LEU A 20 1.66 2.57 8.27
N MET A 21 1.18 1.53 8.94
CA MET A 21 0.03 1.66 9.81
C MET A 21 0.28 2.65 10.94
N LEU A 22 1.48 2.60 11.53
CA LEU A 22 1.85 3.56 12.56
C LEU A 22 1.91 4.98 12.00
N LYS A 23 2.50 5.14 10.81
CA LYS A 23 2.62 6.44 10.18
C LYS A 23 1.25 7.04 9.88
N LEU A 24 0.38 6.25 9.29
CA LEU A 24 -0.96 6.70 8.96
C LEU A 24 -1.74 7.07 10.22
N GLN A 25 -1.56 6.32 11.28
CA GLN A 25 -2.20 6.61 12.55
C GLN A 25 -1.72 7.94 13.12
N GLN A 26 -0.41 8.20 13.04
CA GLN A 26 0.16 9.46 13.49
C GLN A 26 -0.40 10.65 12.70
N GLU A 27 -0.64 10.46 11.42
CA GLU A 27 -1.19 11.49 10.56
C GLU A 27 -2.71 11.55 10.60
N GLN A 28 -3.33 10.75 11.45
CA GLN A 28 -4.78 10.69 11.63
C GLN A 28 -5.52 10.31 10.34
N ILE A 29 -4.91 9.44 9.55
CA ILE A 29 -5.51 8.94 8.32
C ILE A 29 -6.28 7.67 8.66
N GLU A 30 -7.52 7.59 8.20
CA GLU A 30 -8.38 6.45 8.47
C GLU A 30 -7.98 5.24 7.64
N LEU A 31 -7.84 4.08 8.31
CA LEU A 31 -7.66 2.81 7.62
C LEU A 31 -9.03 2.21 7.33
N ASN A 32 -9.33 2.01 6.06
CA ASN A 32 -10.63 1.48 5.64
C ASN A 32 -10.44 0.55 4.46
N ASP A 33 -10.60 -0.75 4.72
CA ASP A 33 -10.38 -1.79 3.70
C ASP A 33 -11.57 -1.97 2.77
N GLN A 34 -12.71 -1.45 3.13
CA GLN A 34 -13.93 -1.67 2.35
C GLN A 34 -14.15 -0.60 1.30
N GLU A 35 -13.91 0.64 1.64
CA GLU A 35 -14.12 1.76 0.74
C GLU A 35 -12.94 2.73 0.76
N PRO A 36 -11.74 2.26 0.41
CA PRO A 36 -10.58 3.14 0.45
C PRO A 36 -10.57 4.11 -0.74
N GLU A 37 -9.94 5.23 -0.54
CA GLU A 37 -9.64 6.17 -1.62
C GLU A 37 -8.28 5.84 -2.23
N ILE A 38 -7.36 5.33 -1.42
CA ILE A 38 -6.02 4.95 -1.82
C ILE A 38 -5.73 3.56 -1.30
N VAL A 39 -5.19 2.71 -2.15
CA VAL A 39 -4.71 1.39 -1.75
C VAL A 39 -3.19 1.37 -1.89
N LEU A 40 -2.51 1.11 -0.79
CA LEU A 40 -1.07 0.95 -0.77
C LEU A 40 -0.76 -0.53 -0.90
N THR A 41 -0.09 -0.91 -1.98
CA THR A 41 0.29 -2.31 -2.19
C THR A 41 1.75 -2.49 -1.83
N ILE A 42 2.03 -3.49 -1.02
CA ILE A 42 3.40 -3.77 -0.55
C ILE A 42 3.79 -5.14 -1.05
N GLY A 43 4.77 -5.18 -1.94
CA GLY A 43 5.22 -6.42 -2.54
C GLY A 43 5.66 -6.21 -3.96
N GLY A 44 5.42 -7.20 -4.81
CA GLY A 44 5.76 -7.14 -6.23
C GLY A 44 4.54 -6.92 -7.10
N ASP A 45 4.73 -7.15 -8.40
CA ASP A 45 3.67 -6.96 -9.40
C ASP A 45 2.44 -7.83 -9.12
N GLY A 46 2.68 -9.04 -8.61
CA GLY A 46 1.57 -9.94 -8.28
C GLY A 46 0.68 -9.38 -7.20
N THR A 47 1.27 -8.69 -6.22
CA THR A 47 0.51 -8.08 -5.15
C THR A 47 -0.39 -6.96 -5.67
N VAL A 48 0.15 -6.13 -6.57
CA VAL A 48 -0.64 -5.07 -7.19
C VAL A 48 -1.82 -5.67 -7.93
N LEU A 49 -1.58 -6.73 -8.69
CA LEU A 49 -2.62 -7.39 -9.46
C LEU A 49 -3.72 -7.93 -8.56
N HIS A 50 -3.33 -8.57 -7.46
CA HIS A 50 -4.30 -9.08 -6.50
C HIS A 50 -5.13 -7.94 -5.88
N ALA A 51 -4.48 -6.84 -5.56
CA ALA A 51 -5.19 -5.70 -5.00
C ALA A 51 -6.18 -5.10 -5.98
N VAL A 52 -5.78 -4.98 -7.24
CA VAL A 52 -6.68 -4.48 -8.29
C VAL A 52 -7.92 -5.37 -8.40
N HIS A 53 -7.72 -6.68 -8.39
CA HIS A 53 -8.84 -7.62 -8.44
C HIS A 53 -9.74 -7.51 -7.22
N HIS A 54 -9.15 -7.31 -6.06
CA HIS A 54 -9.89 -7.19 -4.82
C HIS A 54 -10.81 -5.96 -4.83
N TYR A 55 -10.35 -4.88 -5.44
CA TYR A 55 -11.10 -3.61 -5.47
C TYR A 55 -11.68 -3.32 -6.84
N LEU A 56 -11.93 -4.36 -7.64
CA LEU A 56 -12.39 -4.19 -9.01
C LEU A 56 -13.69 -3.39 -9.10
N ASN A 57 -14.59 -3.58 -8.15
CA ASN A 57 -15.86 -2.86 -8.12
C ASN A 57 -15.69 -1.36 -7.86
N GLN A 58 -14.53 -0.96 -7.37
CA GLN A 58 -14.26 0.43 -6.98
C GLN A 58 -13.11 1.02 -7.77
N ILE A 59 -12.71 0.37 -8.87
CA ILE A 59 -11.47 0.68 -9.58
C ILE A 59 -11.40 2.15 -10.01
N GLU A 60 -12.51 2.76 -10.31
CA GLU A 60 -12.55 4.14 -10.74
C GLU A 60 -12.39 5.14 -9.59
N LYS A 61 -12.63 4.68 -8.37
CA LYS A 61 -12.59 5.53 -7.18
C LYS A 61 -11.31 5.37 -6.37
N VAL A 62 -10.50 4.38 -6.70
CA VAL A 62 -9.35 3.99 -5.90
C VAL A 62 -8.07 4.28 -6.67
N LYS A 63 -7.10 4.87 -5.97
CA LYS A 63 -5.76 5.03 -6.50
C LYS A 63 -4.87 3.96 -5.89
N PHE A 64 -4.03 3.36 -6.71
CA PHE A 64 -3.10 2.33 -6.26
C PHE A 64 -1.69 2.89 -6.24
N ILE A 65 -1.01 2.72 -5.11
CA ILE A 65 0.39 3.11 -4.96
C ILE A 65 1.17 1.87 -4.61
N GLY A 66 2.15 1.53 -5.45
CA GLY A 66 2.96 0.34 -5.25
C GLY A 66 4.20 0.63 -4.44
N ILE A 67 4.47 -0.21 -3.45
CA ILE A 67 5.69 -0.16 -2.65
C ILE A 67 6.40 -1.48 -2.85
N HIS A 68 7.56 -1.44 -3.48
CA HIS A 68 8.32 -2.64 -3.80
C HIS A 68 9.33 -2.91 -2.71
N THR A 69 9.29 -4.11 -2.16
CA THR A 69 10.16 -4.50 -1.05
C THR A 69 11.27 -5.45 -1.46
N GLY A 70 11.16 -6.08 -2.61
CA GLY A 70 12.10 -7.11 -3.03
C GLY A 70 13.28 -6.61 -3.85
N HIS A 71 13.17 -5.47 -4.48
CA HIS A 71 14.17 -4.94 -5.40
C HIS A 71 14.42 -3.48 -5.10
N LEU A 72 15.06 -3.23 -4.00
CA LEU A 72 15.36 -1.86 -3.59
C LEU A 72 16.23 -1.18 -4.64
N GLY A 73 15.82 0.00 -5.06
CA GLY A 73 16.54 0.78 -6.04
C GLY A 73 16.10 0.56 -7.47
N TYR A 74 15.20 -0.38 -7.73
CA TYR A 74 14.68 -0.65 -9.07
C TYR A 74 13.17 -0.48 -9.09
N TYR A 75 12.66 0.29 -10.01
CA TYR A 75 11.22 0.37 -10.31
C TYR A 75 10.33 0.59 -9.10
N THR A 76 10.82 1.24 -8.09
CA THR A 76 9.97 1.53 -6.95
C THR A 76 9.33 2.88 -7.16
N ASP A 77 8.02 2.92 -7.08
CA ASP A 77 7.31 4.19 -7.06
C ASP A 77 7.60 4.91 -5.76
N TRP A 78 7.73 4.15 -4.69
CA TRP A 78 8.01 4.67 -3.36
C TRP A 78 8.93 3.73 -2.61
N LEU A 79 9.95 4.29 -1.97
CA LEU A 79 10.77 3.56 -1.00
C LEU A 79 10.13 3.73 0.39
N PRO A 80 10.35 2.76 1.30
CA PRO A 80 9.74 2.88 2.64
C PRO A 80 10.05 4.18 3.36
N ASP A 81 11.25 4.72 3.20
CA ASP A 81 11.62 5.98 3.85
C ASP A 81 11.06 7.21 3.15
N GLU A 82 10.46 7.06 1.98
CA GLU A 82 9.81 8.14 1.26
C GLU A 82 8.33 8.28 1.63
N LEU A 83 7.84 7.43 2.50
CA LEU A 83 6.44 7.46 2.88
C LEU A 83 6.03 8.74 3.58
N ASP A 84 7.00 9.48 4.09
CA ASP A 84 6.74 10.78 4.72
C ASP A 84 6.18 11.79 3.73
N GLU A 85 6.36 11.54 2.44
CA GLU A 85 5.92 12.45 1.40
C GLU A 85 4.49 12.19 0.91
N LEU A 86 3.86 11.15 1.44
CA LEU A 86 2.47 10.83 1.08
C LEU A 86 1.49 11.92 1.62
#